data_36bd437a0a9a4a801a91995f8b690925
#
_entry.id   36bd437a0a9a4a801a91995f8b690925
#
_cell.length_a   1.000
_cell.length_b   1.000
_cell.length_c   1.000
_cell.angle_alpha   90.00
_cell.angle_beta   90.00
_cell.angle_gamma   90.00
#
_symmetry.space_group_name_H-M   'P 1'
#
loop_
_entity.id
_entity.type
_entity.pdbx_description
1 polymer ?
#
loop_
_entity_poly.entity_id
_entity_poly.type
_entity_poly.pdbx_seq_one_letter_code
_entity_poly.pdbx_strand_id
1 'polypeptide(L)'
;MIKPKFLMLALIAFIIMIIVFLVPQFSYLFDNDTNLMPDSLKLLLIVSNSIKYNYIYYIIGIIIIFILSIILNQNDKFLYFKQKYLLESKNGLYKSRINYRILYYMLSMLKSGSKVNEIFDFFSKNFDLIYLRTEFERMTKSLNEGETFQNVVNSSHIFLEDVKTILITGYESEHLVEIIENVLSLYKRDLKRRLDKFVNSIEPLMTIIMGLVIMLILLMVFKPMYDSMTSIIS
;
A
#
# COMPACT_ATOMS: atom_id res chain seq x y z
N MET A 1 -0.23 16.13 9.46
CA MET A 1 -0.75 15.24 8.37
C MET A 1 -0.86 13.83 8.93
N ILE A 2 -2.08 13.33 9.12
CA ILE A 2 -2.33 11.98 9.63
C ILE A 2 -1.82 10.97 8.59
N LYS A 3 -0.96 10.05 9.00
CA LYS A 3 -0.41 9.04 8.06
C LYS A 3 -1.56 8.12 7.59
N PRO A 4 -1.71 7.82 6.29
CA PRO A 4 -2.80 6.99 5.77
C PRO A 4 -2.90 5.62 6.46
N LYS A 5 -1.79 5.09 6.97
CA LYS A 5 -1.75 3.86 7.79
C LYS A 5 -2.55 3.98 9.08
N PHE A 6 -2.51 5.15 9.73
CA PHE A 6 -3.25 5.40 10.98
C PHE A 6 -4.76 5.44 10.74
N LEU A 7 -5.19 6.08 9.63
CA LEU A 7 -6.61 6.12 9.25
C LEU A 7 -7.16 4.72 8.93
N MET A 8 -6.40 3.89 8.20
CA MET A 8 -6.80 2.50 7.94
C MET A 8 -6.89 1.68 9.22
N LEU A 9 -5.96 1.85 10.15
CA LEU A 9 -5.98 1.16 11.44
C LEU A 9 -7.17 1.60 12.29
N ALA A 10 -7.48 2.90 12.32
CA ALA A 10 -8.66 3.44 13.01
C ALA A 10 -9.97 2.89 12.41
N LEU A 11 -10.06 2.75 11.10
CA LEU A 11 -11.22 2.17 10.42
C LEU A 11 -11.42 0.70 10.80
N ILE A 12 -10.35 -0.09 10.78
CA ILE A 12 -10.41 -1.51 11.18
C ILE A 12 -10.82 -1.63 12.65
N ALA A 13 -10.23 -0.83 13.54
CA ALA A 13 -10.58 -0.80 14.95
C ALA A 13 -12.05 -0.42 15.17
N PHE A 14 -12.57 0.53 14.40
CA PHE A 14 -13.97 0.95 14.45
C PHE A 14 -14.92 -0.16 14.02
N ILE A 15 -14.61 -0.88 12.93
CA ILE A 15 -15.41 -2.03 12.47
C ILE A 15 -15.42 -3.15 13.53
N ILE A 16 -14.27 -3.47 14.11
CA ILE A 16 -14.17 -4.47 15.18
C ILE A 16 -15.00 -4.04 16.40
N MET A 17 -14.93 -2.76 16.78
CA MET A 17 -15.72 -2.21 17.89
C MET A 17 -17.22 -2.40 17.64
N ILE A 18 -17.71 -2.10 16.44
CA ILE A 18 -19.12 -2.31 16.07
C ILE A 18 -19.50 -3.79 16.21
N ILE A 19 -18.70 -4.69 15.63
CA ILE A 19 -19.00 -6.13 15.66
C ILE A 19 -19.02 -6.67 17.10
N VAL A 20 -18.06 -6.28 17.92
CA VAL A 20 -17.90 -6.84 19.28
C VAL A 20 -18.87 -6.24 20.28
N PHE A 21 -19.19 -4.93 20.18
CA PHE A 21 -20.02 -4.25 21.17
C PHE A 21 -21.45 -4.03 20.71
N LEU A 22 -21.67 -3.61 19.46
CA LEU A 22 -22.99 -3.22 18.99
C LEU A 22 -23.82 -4.45 18.58
N VAL A 23 -23.24 -5.39 17.86
CA VAL A 23 -23.96 -6.58 17.36
C VAL A 23 -24.58 -7.41 18.49
N PRO A 24 -23.91 -7.73 19.62
CA PRO A 24 -24.53 -8.46 20.72
C PRO A 24 -25.72 -7.73 21.35
N GLN A 25 -25.72 -6.40 21.39
CA GLN A 25 -26.85 -5.64 21.95
C GLN A 25 -28.13 -5.83 21.14
N PHE A 26 -28.02 -6.07 19.83
CA PHE A 26 -29.18 -6.37 19.02
C PHE A 26 -29.77 -7.76 19.27
N SER A 27 -29.02 -8.71 19.80
CA SER A 27 -29.56 -10.03 20.15
C SER A 27 -30.58 -9.96 21.29
N TYR A 28 -30.42 -8.99 22.19
CA TYR A 28 -31.37 -8.79 23.28
C TYR A 28 -32.74 -8.32 22.78
N LEU A 29 -32.84 -7.66 21.62
CA LEU A 29 -34.12 -7.25 21.04
C LEU A 29 -34.97 -8.45 20.57
N PHE A 30 -34.37 -9.61 20.44
CA PHE A 30 -35.01 -10.86 20.06
C PHE A 30 -35.05 -11.89 21.20
N ASP A 31 -34.95 -11.43 22.48
CA ASP A 31 -34.89 -12.26 23.68
C ASP A 31 -33.86 -13.39 23.59
N ASN A 32 -32.78 -13.18 22.79
CA ASN A 32 -31.77 -14.16 22.44
C ASN A 32 -32.30 -15.43 21.69
N ASP A 33 -33.54 -15.42 21.22
CA ASP A 33 -34.07 -16.51 20.41
C ASP A 33 -33.52 -16.41 18.97
N THR A 34 -32.64 -17.36 18.65
CA THR A 34 -32.02 -17.40 17.32
C THR A 34 -33.00 -17.68 16.18
N ASN A 35 -34.17 -18.27 16.46
CA ASN A 35 -35.17 -18.55 15.45
C ASN A 35 -35.85 -17.29 14.94
N LEU A 36 -36.01 -16.30 15.79
CA LEU A 36 -36.61 -15.00 15.45
C LEU A 36 -35.64 -14.02 14.79
N MET A 37 -34.34 -14.31 14.83
CA MET A 37 -33.31 -13.42 14.28
C MET A 37 -33.15 -13.56 12.77
N PRO A 38 -32.94 -12.46 12.03
CA PRO A 38 -32.53 -12.52 10.62
C PRO A 38 -31.19 -13.27 10.45
N ASP A 39 -31.01 -13.98 9.35
CA ASP A 39 -29.79 -14.76 9.11
C ASP A 39 -28.51 -13.90 9.06
N SER A 40 -28.63 -12.66 8.59
CA SER A 40 -27.54 -11.69 8.61
C SER A 40 -27.08 -11.36 10.05
N LEU A 41 -28.02 -11.21 10.99
CA LEU A 41 -27.71 -10.97 12.40
C LEU A 41 -27.09 -12.23 13.05
N LYS A 42 -27.59 -13.41 12.74
CA LYS A 42 -27.01 -14.69 13.22
C LYS A 42 -25.53 -14.81 12.82
N LEU A 43 -25.21 -14.52 11.54
CA LEU A 43 -23.83 -14.54 11.06
C LEU A 43 -22.93 -13.55 11.81
N LEU A 44 -23.41 -12.31 11.98
CA LEU A 44 -22.67 -11.28 12.73
C LEU A 44 -22.47 -11.67 14.20
N LEU A 45 -23.45 -12.31 14.85
CA LEU A 45 -23.34 -12.81 16.21
C LEU A 45 -22.32 -13.95 16.32
N ILE A 46 -22.29 -14.87 15.36
CA ILE A 46 -21.27 -15.94 15.30
C ILE A 46 -19.87 -15.30 15.24
N VAL A 47 -19.67 -14.31 14.36
CA VAL A 47 -18.38 -13.61 14.24
C VAL A 47 -18.06 -12.84 15.53
N SER A 48 -19.01 -12.12 16.10
CA SER A 48 -18.85 -11.39 17.36
C SER A 48 -18.45 -12.30 18.51
N ASN A 49 -19.18 -13.39 18.68
CA ASN A 49 -18.90 -14.38 19.73
C ASN A 49 -17.56 -15.07 19.50
N SER A 50 -17.23 -15.40 18.25
CA SER A 50 -15.90 -15.96 17.91
C SER A 50 -14.78 -15.02 18.31
N ILE A 51 -14.90 -13.72 18.01
CA ILE A 51 -13.91 -12.71 18.41
C ILE A 51 -13.86 -12.60 19.94
N LYS A 52 -15.01 -12.54 20.61
CA LYS A 52 -15.11 -12.36 22.06
C LYS A 52 -14.54 -13.55 22.86
N TYR A 53 -14.84 -14.79 22.44
CA TYR A 53 -14.39 -15.98 23.16
C TYR A 53 -13.00 -16.44 22.74
N ASN A 54 -12.61 -16.16 21.51
CA ASN A 54 -11.33 -16.65 20.94
C ASN A 54 -10.32 -15.50 20.71
N TYR A 55 -10.48 -14.33 21.35
CA TYR A 55 -9.61 -13.16 21.13
C TYR A 55 -8.12 -13.47 21.35
N ILE A 56 -7.80 -14.40 22.29
CA ILE A 56 -6.43 -14.82 22.57
C ILE A 56 -5.82 -15.49 21.33
N TYR A 57 -6.57 -16.39 20.65
CA TYR A 57 -6.08 -17.05 19.43
C TYR A 57 -5.86 -16.07 18.29
N TYR A 58 -6.73 -15.04 18.16
CA TYR A 58 -6.53 -13.97 17.17
C TYR A 58 -5.30 -13.12 17.47
N ILE A 59 -5.05 -12.78 18.74
CA ILE A 59 -3.84 -12.07 19.16
C ILE A 59 -2.59 -12.91 18.87
N ILE A 60 -2.60 -14.18 19.24
CA ILE A 60 -1.49 -15.10 18.97
C ILE A 60 -1.25 -15.21 17.45
N GLY A 61 -2.31 -15.35 16.65
CA GLY A 61 -2.22 -15.38 15.19
C GLY A 61 -1.57 -14.12 14.61
N ILE A 62 -1.97 -12.94 15.09
CA ILE A 62 -1.37 -11.65 14.68
C ILE A 62 0.11 -11.59 15.06
N ILE A 63 0.45 -12.03 16.27
CA ILE A 63 1.85 -12.07 16.74
C ILE A 63 2.69 -13.01 15.86
N ILE A 64 2.17 -14.20 15.55
CA ILE A 64 2.84 -15.16 14.66
C ILE A 64 3.07 -14.57 13.28
N ILE A 65 2.05 -13.95 12.67
CA ILE A 65 2.16 -13.29 11.36
C ILE A 65 3.19 -12.17 11.41
N PHE A 66 3.23 -11.39 12.50
CA PHE A 66 4.18 -10.32 12.70
C PHE A 66 5.62 -10.84 12.79
N ILE A 67 5.85 -11.89 13.59
CA ILE A 67 7.16 -12.55 13.72
C ILE A 67 7.58 -13.14 12.38
N LEU A 68 6.68 -13.85 11.69
CA LEU A 68 6.94 -14.42 10.36
C LEU A 68 7.33 -13.32 9.34
N SER A 69 6.63 -12.19 9.39
CA SER A 69 6.95 -11.02 8.55
C SER A 69 8.35 -10.46 8.82
N ILE A 70 8.79 -10.44 10.09
CA ILE A 70 10.14 -10.00 10.44
C ILE A 70 11.18 -11.01 9.90
N ILE A 71 10.98 -12.30 10.12
CA ILE A 71 11.89 -13.35 9.67
C ILE A 71 12.01 -13.34 8.14
N LEU A 72 10.88 -13.25 7.43
CA LEU A 72 10.88 -13.17 5.98
C LEU A 72 11.59 -11.91 5.46
N ASN A 73 11.42 -10.77 6.15
CA ASN A 73 12.11 -9.53 5.77
C ASN A 73 13.62 -9.51 6.12
N GLN A 74 14.12 -10.48 6.87
CA GLN A 74 15.57 -10.65 7.09
C GLN A 74 16.23 -11.57 6.05
N ASN A 75 15.44 -12.32 5.27
CA ASN A 75 15.97 -13.20 4.25
C ASN A 75 16.23 -12.43 2.94
N ASP A 76 17.50 -12.26 2.58
CA ASP A 76 17.93 -11.51 1.39
C ASP A 76 17.31 -12.04 0.10
N LYS A 77 17.14 -13.37 -0.04
CA LYS A 77 16.50 -13.97 -1.22
C LYS A 77 15.03 -13.56 -1.32
N PHE A 78 14.30 -13.62 -0.20
CA PHE A 78 12.89 -13.20 -0.16
C PHE A 78 12.74 -11.70 -0.46
N LEU A 79 13.59 -10.86 0.13
CA LEU A 79 13.63 -9.43 -0.13
C LEU A 79 13.91 -9.12 -1.59
N TYR A 80 14.88 -9.81 -2.21
CA TYR A 80 15.19 -9.67 -3.61
C TYR A 80 13.98 -9.96 -4.51
N PHE A 81 13.32 -11.12 -4.32
CA PHE A 81 12.13 -11.48 -5.11
C PHE A 81 10.96 -10.52 -4.90
N LYS A 82 10.71 -10.11 -3.67
CA LYS A 82 9.67 -9.12 -3.32
C LYS A 82 9.93 -7.77 -4.00
N GLN A 83 11.17 -7.28 -3.92
CA GLN A 83 11.58 -6.01 -4.54
C GLN A 83 11.52 -6.10 -6.06
N LYS A 84 11.99 -7.21 -6.64
CA LYS A 84 11.91 -7.49 -8.06
C LYS A 84 10.46 -7.42 -8.54
N TYR A 85 9.55 -8.19 -7.94
CA TYR A 85 8.13 -8.20 -8.31
C TYR A 85 7.48 -6.80 -8.25
N LEU A 86 7.79 -6.03 -7.19
CA LEU A 86 7.25 -4.68 -7.01
C LEU A 86 7.81 -3.67 -8.03
N LEU A 87 9.08 -3.83 -8.46
CA LEU A 87 9.74 -2.92 -9.39
C LEU A 87 9.52 -3.30 -10.85
N GLU A 88 9.33 -4.57 -11.17
CA GLU A 88 8.99 -5.02 -12.53
C GLU A 88 7.52 -4.79 -12.88
N SER A 89 6.65 -4.58 -11.88
CA SER A 89 5.24 -4.24 -12.12
C SER A 89 5.12 -2.93 -12.90
N LYS A 90 4.35 -2.95 -13.98
CA LYS A 90 4.09 -1.77 -14.81
C LYS A 90 3.33 -0.71 -13.99
N ASN A 91 3.86 0.51 -13.90
CA ASN A 91 3.18 1.71 -13.37
C ASN A 91 2.78 1.69 -11.87
N GLY A 92 3.44 0.92 -11.01
CA GLY A 92 3.18 0.95 -9.58
C GLY A 92 3.64 2.26 -8.91
N LEU A 93 2.87 2.78 -7.93
CA LEU A 93 3.30 3.90 -7.08
C LEU A 93 4.67 3.64 -6.43
N TYR A 94 4.96 2.38 -6.12
CA TYR A 94 6.24 1.97 -5.56
C TYR A 94 7.39 2.23 -6.55
N LYS A 95 7.25 1.81 -7.82
CA LYS A 95 8.24 2.03 -8.87
C LYS A 95 8.46 3.52 -9.12
N SER A 96 7.40 4.31 -9.21
CA SER A 96 7.50 5.78 -9.36
C SER A 96 8.26 6.43 -8.21
N ARG A 97 8.00 6.01 -6.95
CA ARG A 97 8.70 6.51 -5.78
C ARG A 97 10.19 6.15 -5.77
N ILE A 98 10.53 4.95 -6.21
CA ILE A 98 11.92 4.51 -6.31
C ILE A 98 12.65 5.28 -7.42
N ASN A 99 12.02 5.46 -8.59
CA ASN A 99 12.60 6.24 -9.69
C ASN A 99 12.85 7.70 -9.28
N TYR A 100 11.89 8.33 -8.57
CA TYR A 100 12.11 9.65 -7.99
C TYR A 100 13.35 9.69 -7.08
N ARG A 101 13.53 8.68 -6.22
CA ARG A 101 14.67 8.60 -5.30
C ARG A 101 16.00 8.40 -6.04
N ILE A 102 16.01 7.54 -7.07
CA ILE A 102 17.19 7.33 -7.91
C ILE A 102 17.59 8.64 -8.61
N LEU A 103 16.64 9.31 -9.26
CA LEU A 103 16.89 10.59 -9.95
C LEU A 103 17.35 11.67 -8.98
N TYR A 104 16.79 11.73 -7.76
CA TYR A 104 17.18 12.69 -6.74
C TYR A 104 18.64 12.51 -6.28
N TYR A 105 19.06 11.28 -6.00
CA TYR A 105 20.45 10.99 -5.64
C TYR A 105 21.39 11.20 -6.83
N MET A 106 20.97 10.76 -8.02
CA MET A 106 21.73 10.94 -9.26
C MET A 106 21.97 12.43 -9.54
N LEU A 107 20.94 13.28 -9.42
CA LEU A 107 21.08 14.74 -9.57
C LEU A 107 22.07 15.33 -8.57
N SER A 108 22.00 14.91 -7.31
CA SER A 108 22.91 15.40 -6.26
C SER A 108 24.37 15.07 -6.59
N MET A 109 24.63 13.87 -7.08
CA MET A 109 25.97 13.41 -7.44
C MET A 109 26.48 14.06 -8.74
N LEU A 110 25.60 14.21 -9.74
CA LEU A 110 25.95 14.92 -10.97
C LEU A 110 26.31 16.38 -10.69
N LYS A 111 25.57 17.08 -9.81
CA LYS A 111 25.88 18.45 -9.39
C LYS A 111 27.22 18.55 -8.64
N SER A 112 27.69 17.48 -8.02
CA SER A 112 29.01 17.41 -7.40
C SER A 112 30.14 17.01 -8.38
N GLY A 113 29.80 16.81 -9.66
CA GLY A 113 30.78 16.50 -10.70
C GLY A 113 31.05 15.02 -10.95
N SER A 114 30.29 14.13 -10.28
CA SER A 114 30.45 12.69 -10.49
C SER A 114 29.98 12.26 -11.89
N LYS A 115 30.70 11.34 -12.51
CA LYS A 115 30.29 10.73 -13.79
C LYS A 115 29.23 9.65 -13.58
N VAL A 116 28.42 9.39 -14.61
CA VAL A 116 27.33 8.41 -14.53
C VAL A 116 27.79 7.02 -14.11
N ASN A 117 28.95 6.56 -14.62
CA ASN A 117 29.53 5.27 -14.23
C ASN A 117 29.85 5.20 -12.72
N GLU A 118 30.40 6.28 -12.17
CA GLU A 118 30.71 6.39 -10.74
C GLU A 118 29.42 6.39 -9.90
N ILE A 119 28.35 7.02 -10.41
CA ILE A 119 27.06 7.05 -9.75
C ILE A 119 26.43 5.66 -9.71
N PHE A 120 26.49 4.91 -10.81
CA PHE A 120 25.96 3.54 -10.88
C PHE A 120 26.77 2.60 -9.99
N ASP A 121 28.11 2.72 -9.97
CA ASP A 121 28.96 1.98 -9.05
C ASP A 121 28.65 2.31 -7.59
N PHE A 122 28.45 3.59 -7.25
CA PHE A 122 28.03 4.00 -5.92
C PHE A 122 26.67 3.40 -5.52
N PHE A 123 25.69 3.39 -6.45
CA PHE A 123 24.37 2.80 -6.20
C PHE A 123 24.43 1.28 -6.02
N SER A 124 25.30 0.59 -6.75
CA SER A 124 25.49 -0.86 -6.60
C SER A 124 25.96 -1.27 -5.21
N LYS A 125 26.66 -0.39 -4.50
CA LYS A 125 27.22 -0.64 -3.17
C LYS A 125 26.34 -0.10 -2.02
N ASN A 126 25.68 1.05 -2.22
CA ASN A 126 25.12 1.83 -1.12
C ASN A 126 23.58 1.92 -1.14
N PHE A 127 22.89 1.41 -2.17
CA PHE A 127 21.42 1.45 -2.16
C PHE A 127 20.85 0.48 -1.12
N ASP A 128 19.78 0.88 -0.42
CA ASP A 128 19.13 0.08 0.62
C ASP A 128 18.34 -1.13 0.09
N LEU A 129 18.03 -1.16 -1.22
CA LEU A 129 17.30 -2.24 -1.86
C LEU A 129 18.27 -3.19 -2.58
N ILE A 130 18.25 -4.47 -2.19
CA ILE A 130 19.14 -5.51 -2.72
C ILE A 130 18.98 -5.67 -4.23
N TYR A 131 17.72 -5.69 -4.71
CA TYR A 131 17.45 -5.81 -6.15
C TYR A 131 18.04 -4.63 -6.95
N LEU A 132 17.96 -3.40 -6.41
CA LEU A 132 18.55 -2.24 -7.07
C LEU A 132 20.09 -2.32 -7.10
N ARG A 133 20.71 -2.77 -6.00
CA ARG A 133 22.19 -2.96 -6.00
C ARG A 133 22.61 -3.92 -7.09
N THR A 134 21.95 -5.07 -7.19
CA THR A 134 22.26 -6.07 -8.24
C THR A 134 22.05 -5.52 -9.66
N GLU A 135 20.99 -4.75 -9.87
CA GLU A 135 20.73 -4.14 -11.19
C GLU A 135 21.76 -3.05 -11.53
N PHE A 136 22.13 -2.20 -10.58
CA PHE A 136 23.18 -1.20 -10.79
C PHE A 136 24.55 -1.83 -10.96
N GLU A 137 24.87 -2.93 -10.27
CA GLU A 137 26.09 -3.71 -10.50
C GLU A 137 26.15 -4.25 -11.93
N ARG A 138 25.04 -4.83 -12.43
CA ARG A 138 24.93 -5.28 -13.82
C ARG A 138 25.14 -4.11 -14.80
N MET A 139 24.48 -2.98 -14.56
CA MET A 139 24.59 -1.79 -15.42
C MET A 139 26.01 -1.22 -15.42
N THR A 140 26.67 -1.14 -14.27
CA THR A 140 28.07 -0.70 -14.16
C THR A 140 29.00 -1.63 -14.93
N LYS A 141 28.78 -2.95 -14.82
CA LYS A 141 29.57 -3.94 -15.54
C LYS A 141 29.41 -3.79 -17.06
N SER A 142 28.19 -3.69 -17.57
CA SER A 142 27.89 -3.47 -18.99
C SER A 142 28.54 -2.18 -19.52
N LEU A 143 28.48 -1.08 -18.78
CA LEU A 143 29.16 0.17 -19.17
C LEU A 143 30.69 0.00 -19.21
N ASN A 144 31.28 -0.71 -18.27
CA ASN A 144 32.73 -0.98 -18.25
C ASN A 144 33.18 -1.95 -19.38
N GLU A 145 32.27 -2.80 -19.85
CA GLU A 145 32.49 -3.69 -21.02
C GLU A 145 32.32 -2.96 -22.36
N GLY A 146 31.97 -1.66 -22.33
CA GLY A 146 31.85 -0.81 -23.51
C GLY A 146 30.46 -0.74 -24.12
N GLU A 147 29.44 -1.25 -23.46
CA GLU A 147 28.06 -1.03 -23.90
C GLU A 147 27.69 0.47 -23.83
N THR A 148 26.84 0.91 -24.74
CA THR A 148 26.35 2.30 -24.74
C THR A 148 25.41 2.55 -23.57
N PHE A 149 25.45 3.76 -23.03
CA PHE A 149 24.53 4.17 -21.95
C PHE A 149 23.06 3.92 -22.32
N GLN A 150 22.69 4.22 -23.56
CA GLN A 150 21.35 3.99 -24.11
C GLN A 150 20.94 2.51 -24.01
N ASN A 151 21.80 1.58 -24.42
CA ASN A 151 21.50 0.14 -24.36
C ASN A 151 21.36 -0.33 -22.92
N VAL A 152 22.25 0.09 -22.04
CA VAL A 152 22.23 -0.26 -20.61
C VAL A 152 20.96 0.23 -19.92
N VAL A 153 20.54 1.48 -20.18
CA VAL A 153 19.30 2.03 -19.61
C VAL A 153 18.07 1.35 -20.20
N ASN A 154 18.03 1.10 -21.52
CA ASN A 154 16.88 0.43 -22.16
C ASN A 154 16.68 -1.00 -21.69
N SER A 155 17.75 -1.75 -21.46
CA SER A 155 17.70 -3.13 -20.95
C SER A 155 17.27 -3.23 -19.49
N SER A 156 17.26 -2.13 -18.76
CA SER A 156 16.92 -2.10 -17.34
C SER A 156 15.41 -2.18 -17.10
N HIS A 157 15.01 -3.00 -16.11
CA HIS A 157 13.62 -3.13 -15.67
C HIS A 157 13.27 -2.22 -14.49
N ILE A 158 14.26 -1.57 -13.86
CA ILE A 158 14.03 -0.71 -12.68
C ILE A 158 13.47 0.66 -13.04
N PHE A 159 13.77 1.16 -14.24
CA PHE A 159 13.28 2.45 -14.69
C PHE A 159 11.88 2.37 -15.30
N LEU A 160 11.11 3.44 -15.15
CA LEU A 160 9.91 3.69 -15.93
C LEU A 160 10.31 4.12 -17.34
N GLU A 161 9.45 3.92 -18.33
CA GLU A 161 9.76 4.23 -19.72
C GLU A 161 10.03 5.74 -19.95
N ASP A 162 9.25 6.59 -19.27
CA ASP A 162 9.49 8.04 -19.28
C ASP A 162 10.85 8.42 -18.66
N VAL A 163 11.27 7.72 -17.59
CA VAL A 163 12.59 7.93 -16.96
C VAL A 163 13.71 7.46 -17.88
N LYS A 164 13.56 6.33 -18.58
CA LYS A 164 14.54 5.89 -19.56
C LYS A 164 14.76 6.95 -20.64
N THR A 165 13.67 7.43 -21.24
CA THR A 165 13.72 8.48 -22.25
C THR A 165 14.44 9.74 -21.72
N ILE A 166 14.12 10.19 -20.51
CA ILE A 166 14.75 11.34 -19.88
C ILE A 166 16.25 11.13 -19.68
N LEU A 167 16.65 9.97 -19.17
CA LEU A 167 18.06 9.67 -18.92
C LEU A 167 18.85 9.59 -20.22
N ILE A 168 18.30 8.95 -21.26
CA ILE A 168 18.96 8.82 -22.57
C ILE A 168 19.09 10.17 -23.24
N THR A 169 17.98 10.91 -23.38
CA THR A 169 17.99 12.23 -24.03
C THR A 169 18.90 13.21 -23.30
N GLY A 170 18.85 13.19 -21.95
CA GLY A 170 19.70 14.06 -21.13
C GLY A 170 21.18 13.73 -21.25
N TYR A 171 21.53 12.45 -21.36
CA TYR A 171 22.91 12.01 -21.54
C TYR A 171 23.44 12.37 -22.92
N GLU A 172 22.67 12.11 -23.97
CA GLU A 172 23.05 12.39 -25.36
C GLU A 172 23.16 13.90 -25.67
N SER A 173 22.33 14.72 -25.03
CA SER A 173 22.36 16.19 -25.20
C SER A 173 23.37 16.90 -24.29
N GLU A 174 24.07 16.19 -23.42
CA GLU A 174 24.96 16.74 -22.38
C GLU A 174 24.25 17.65 -21.34
N HIS A 175 22.91 17.64 -21.32
CA HIS A 175 22.08 18.44 -20.42
C HIS A 175 21.39 17.61 -19.34
N LEU A 176 21.99 16.47 -18.94
CA LEU A 176 21.39 15.53 -18.01
C LEU A 176 20.98 16.15 -16.66
N VAL A 177 21.80 17.04 -16.12
CA VAL A 177 21.54 17.74 -14.85
C VAL A 177 20.26 18.57 -14.92
N GLU A 178 20.15 19.41 -15.96
CA GLU A 178 19.01 20.30 -16.16
C GLU A 178 17.71 19.53 -16.37
N ILE A 179 17.77 18.51 -17.23
CA ILE A 179 16.60 17.68 -17.54
C ILE A 179 16.12 16.91 -16.31
N ILE A 180 17.01 16.31 -15.54
CA ILE A 180 16.64 15.61 -14.30
C ILE A 180 16.04 16.59 -13.28
N GLU A 181 16.60 17.80 -13.12
CA GLU A 181 16.10 18.81 -12.19
C GLU A 181 14.67 19.24 -12.51
N ASN A 182 14.40 19.52 -13.79
CA ASN A 182 13.07 19.88 -14.27
C ASN A 182 12.06 18.75 -14.03
N VAL A 183 12.42 17.53 -14.37
CA VAL A 183 11.58 16.35 -14.22
C VAL A 183 11.31 16.02 -12.76
N LEU A 184 12.30 16.12 -11.87
CA LEU A 184 12.10 15.89 -10.43
C LEU A 184 11.03 16.79 -9.83
N SER A 185 10.95 18.04 -10.28
CA SER A 185 9.91 18.98 -9.85
C SER A 185 8.50 18.51 -10.24
N LEU A 186 8.37 17.92 -11.44
CA LEU A 186 7.11 17.35 -11.94
C LEU A 186 6.74 16.06 -11.20
N TYR A 187 7.69 15.16 -11.03
CA TYR A 187 7.49 13.91 -10.29
C TYR A 187 7.07 14.14 -8.84
N LYS A 188 7.70 15.11 -8.16
CA LYS A 188 7.32 15.47 -6.79
C LYS A 188 5.86 15.93 -6.70
N ARG A 189 5.41 16.74 -7.67
CA ARG A 189 4.01 17.20 -7.74
C ARG A 189 3.04 16.06 -8.04
N ASP A 190 3.39 15.16 -8.98
CA ASP A 190 2.53 14.03 -9.32
C ASP A 190 2.41 13.02 -8.15
N LEU A 191 3.52 12.68 -7.52
CA LEU A 191 3.51 11.83 -6.31
C LEU A 191 2.66 12.43 -5.19
N LYS A 192 2.79 13.74 -4.94
CA LYS A 192 1.96 14.43 -3.95
C LYS A 192 0.49 14.35 -4.33
N ARG A 193 0.14 14.64 -5.57
CA ARG A 193 -1.26 14.58 -6.07
C ARG A 193 -1.86 13.18 -5.95
N ARG A 194 -1.10 12.13 -6.24
CA ARG A 194 -1.56 10.72 -6.08
C ARG A 194 -1.78 10.36 -4.62
N LEU A 195 -0.89 10.80 -3.72
CA LEU A 195 -1.06 10.61 -2.28
C LEU A 195 -2.27 11.38 -1.74
N ASP A 196 -2.45 12.63 -2.16
CA ASP A 196 -3.59 13.46 -1.75
C ASP A 196 -4.92 12.84 -2.25
N LYS A 197 -4.97 12.34 -3.48
CA LYS A 197 -6.14 11.60 -3.99
C LYS A 197 -6.46 10.38 -3.12
N PHE A 198 -5.46 9.59 -2.76
CA PHE A 198 -5.66 8.40 -1.91
C PHE A 198 -6.19 8.80 -0.53
N VAL A 199 -5.59 9.81 0.11
CA VAL A 199 -6.03 10.29 1.43
C VAL A 199 -7.46 10.85 1.36
N ASN A 200 -7.75 11.67 0.35
CA ASN A 200 -9.08 12.27 0.18
C ASN A 200 -10.18 11.25 -0.18
N SER A 201 -9.82 10.07 -0.71
CA SER A 201 -10.78 8.98 -0.96
C SER A 201 -11.20 8.25 0.32
N ILE A 202 -10.45 8.38 1.41
CA ILE A 202 -10.76 7.72 2.68
C ILE A 202 -12.01 8.35 3.33
N GLU A 203 -12.17 9.66 3.26
CA GLU A 203 -13.30 10.37 3.86
C GLU A 203 -14.66 9.94 3.26
N PRO A 204 -14.87 9.92 1.93
CA PRO A 204 -16.10 9.37 1.35
C PRO A 204 -16.31 7.89 1.70
N LEU A 205 -15.25 7.09 1.74
CA LEU A 205 -15.34 5.68 2.11
C LEU A 205 -15.85 5.50 3.54
N MET A 206 -15.33 6.29 4.48
CA MET A 206 -15.80 6.31 5.88
C MET A 206 -17.27 6.69 5.97
N THR A 207 -17.71 7.71 5.23
CA THR A 207 -19.09 8.15 5.20
C THR A 207 -20.03 7.05 4.68
N ILE A 208 -19.64 6.34 3.63
CA ILE A 208 -20.40 5.21 3.09
C ILE A 208 -20.51 4.08 4.12
N ILE A 209 -19.40 3.72 4.76
CA ILE A 209 -19.38 2.66 5.79
C ILE A 209 -20.28 3.05 6.96
N MET A 210 -20.19 4.29 7.45
CA MET A 210 -21.07 4.77 8.52
C MET A 210 -22.54 4.75 8.10
N GLY A 211 -22.88 5.17 6.88
CA GLY A 211 -24.23 5.10 6.35
C GLY A 211 -24.76 3.66 6.27
N LEU A 212 -23.94 2.71 5.83
CA LEU A 212 -24.31 1.29 5.80
C LEU A 212 -24.57 0.75 7.23
N VAL A 213 -23.72 1.11 8.19
CA VAL A 213 -23.91 0.71 9.59
C VAL A 213 -25.22 1.24 10.15
N ILE A 214 -25.52 2.53 9.94
CA ILE A 214 -26.78 3.14 10.37
C ILE A 214 -27.98 2.46 9.70
N MET A 215 -27.89 2.20 8.39
CA MET A 215 -28.92 1.48 7.65
C MET A 215 -29.18 0.09 8.23
N LEU A 216 -28.13 -0.67 8.54
CA LEU A 216 -28.26 -2.00 9.17
C LEU A 216 -28.93 -1.90 10.55
N ILE A 217 -28.55 -0.91 11.37
CA ILE A 217 -29.17 -0.66 12.66
C ILE A 217 -30.68 -0.39 12.49
N LEU A 218 -31.05 0.51 11.57
CA LEU A 218 -32.44 0.84 11.32
C LEU A 218 -33.24 -0.39 10.87
N LEU A 219 -32.72 -1.17 9.93
CA LEU A 219 -33.37 -2.40 9.47
C LEU A 219 -33.57 -3.43 10.60
N MET A 220 -32.57 -3.57 11.51
CA MET A 220 -32.66 -4.47 12.64
C MET A 220 -33.69 -4.04 13.67
N VAL A 221 -33.91 -2.73 13.86
CA VAL A 221 -34.88 -2.20 14.81
C VAL A 221 -36.29 -2.17 14.22
N PHE A 222 -36.44 -1.70 12.97
CA PHE A 222 -37.76 -1.53 12.36
C PHE A 222 -38.42 -2.84 11.96
N LYS A 223 -37.64 -3.85 11.51
CA LYS A 223 -38.21 -5.12 11.07
C LYS A 223 -39.02 -5.82 12.17
N PRO A 224 -38.51 -6.06 13.41
CA PRO A 224 -39.30 -6.70 14.46
C PRO A 224 -40.48 -5.84 14.93
N MET A 225 -40.35 -4.52 14.91
CA MET A 225 -41.51 -3.64 15.21
C MET A 225 -42.63 -3.80 14.19
N TYR A 226 -42.28 -3.94 12.89
CA TYR A 226 -43.27 -4.14 11.84
C TYR A 226 -43.92 -5.52 11.93
N ASP A 227 -43.14 -6.57 12.20
CA ASP A 227 -43.63 -7.94 12.35
C ASP A 227 -44.54 -8.08 13.57
N SER A 228 -44.26 -7.40 14.69
CA SER A 228 -45.14 -7.37 15.88
C SER A 228 -46.44 -6.60 15.64
N MET A 229 -46.42 -5.54 14.83
CA MET A 229 -47.64 -4.81 14.47
C MET A 229 -48.54 -5.65 13.58
N THR A 230 -48.00 -6.41 12.65
CA THR A 230 -48.81 -7.27 11.73
C THR A 230 -49.39 -8.47 12.48
N SER A 231 -48.73 -9.01 13.49
CA SER A 231 -49.23 -10.12 14.31
C SER A 231 -50.40 -9.72 15.28
N ILE A 232 -50.59 -8.42 15.54
CA ILE A 232 -51.72 -7.93 16.37
C ILE A 232 -52.98 -7.70 15.52
N ILE A 233 -52.83 -7.56 14.18
CA ILE A 233 -53.91 -7.26 13.26
C ILE A 233 -54.45 -8.54 12.57
N SER A 234 -53.71 -9.64 12.66
CA SER A 234 -54.13 -10.96 12.16
C SER A 234 -54.75 -11.81 13.28
#